data_9e00c6fa27e39417f99e81cdeebe2ebe
#
_entry.id   9e00c6fa27e39417f99e81cdeebe2ebe
#
_cell.length_a   1.000
_cell.length_b   1.000
_cell.length_c   1.000
_cell.angle_alpha   90.00
_cell.angle_beta   90.00
_cell.angle_gamma   90.00
#
_symmetry.space_group_name_H-M   'P 1'
#
loop_
_entity.id
_entity.type
_entity.pdbx_description
1 polymer ?
#
loop_
_entity_poly.entity_id
_entity_poly.type
_entity_poly.pdbx_seq_one_letter_code
_entity_poly.pdbx_strand_id
1 'polypeptide(L)'
;MKQINLIYYSVFFLWYLLSLLPLRFLYFISDLLFYPLYYCIRYRRKIIRNNLSNSFPEKDLKEIVQIEKQFYSFFCDYIVETLKLFSISKKQLMRRMTFEGLDEIVESMNKKNKDFCFIYLGHYCNWEWIASLPYWISKIGRASCRERV
;
A
#
# COMPACT_ATOMS: atom_id res chain seq x y z
N MET A 1 5.40 -31.84 -2.87
CA MET A 1 4.24 -30.97 -2.55
C MET A 1 4.09 -30.67 -1.07
N LYS A 2 4.17 -31.62 -0.12
CA LYS A 2 4.00 -31.34 1.33
C LYS A 2 5.06 -30.38 1.93
N GLN A 3 6.32 -30.41 1.50
CA GLN A 3 7.37 -29.51 2.03
C GLN A 3 7.17 -28.05 1.61
N ILE A 4 6.70 -27.79 0.40
CA ILE A 4 6.42 -26.44 -0.11
C ILE A 4 5.30 -25.79 0.75
N ASN A 5 4.29 -26.57 1.10
CA ASN A 5 3.20 -26.10 1.96
C ASN A 5 3.70 -25.69 3.36
N LEU A 6 4.61 -26.47 3.96
CA LEU A 6 5.13 -26.16 5.30
C LEU A 6 5.93 -24.85 5.31
N ILE A 7 6.82 -24.65 4.33
CA ILE A 7 7.58 -23.40 4.18
C ILE A 7 6.64 -22.20 4.00
N TYR A 8 5.64 -22.35 3.13
CA TYR A 8 4.65 -21.30 2.90
C TYR A 8 3.91 -20.90 4.18
N TYR A 9 3.41 -21.87 4.96
CA TYR A 9 2.73 -21.60 6.21
C TYR A 9 3.66 -20.98 7.27
N SER A 10 4.92 -21.40 7.32
CA SER A 10 5.91 -20.82 8.24
C SER A 10 6.22 -19.36 7.92
N VAL A 11 6.39 -19.03 6.64
CA VAL A 11 6.61 -17.65 6.18
C VAL A 11 5.37 -16.79 6.47
N PHE A 12 4.17 -17.29 6.14
CA PHE A 12 2.93 -16.57 6.41
C PHE A 12 2.72 -16.32 7.92
N PHE A 13 3.02 -17.31 8.75
CA PHE A 13 2.94 -17.19 10.21
C PHE A 13 3.92 -16.13 10.74
N LEU A 14 5.15 -16.13 10.24
CA LEU A 14 6.14 -15.11 10.60
C LEU A 14 5.67 -13.69 10.21
N TRP A 15 5.13 -13.53 9.01
CA TRP A 15 4.57 -12.27 8.54
C TRP A 15 3.42 -11.81 9.42
N TYR A 16 2.53 -12.73 9.81
CA TYR A 16 1.44 -12.43 10.72
C TYR A 16 1.97 -11.97 12.09
N LEU A 17 2.96 -12.66 12.66
CA LEU A 17 3.57 -12.26 13.92
C LEU A 17 4.20 -10.85 13.83
N LEU A 18 4.91 -10.56 12.76
CA LEU A 18 5.47 -9.22 12.52
C LEU A 18 4.35 -8.16 12.41
N SER A 19 3.23 -8.50 11.77
CA SER A 19 2.11 -7.56 11.63
C SER A 19 1.48 -7.18 12.99
N LEU A 20 1.61 -8.00 14.02
CA LEU A 20 1.09 -7.70 15.36
C LEU A 20 1.83 -6.55 16.04
N LEU A 21 3.08 -6.27 15.64
CA LEU A 21 3.86 -5.18 16.20
C LEU A 21 3.15 -3.82 16.02
N PRO A 22 3.32 -2.89 16.97
CA PRO A 22 2.84 -1.53 16.82
C PRO A 22 3.45 -0.86 15.58
N LEU A 23 2.68 -0.02 14.85
CA LEU A 23 3.16 0.66 13.64
C LEU A 23 4.45 1.46 13.87
N ARG A 24 4.63 2.05 15.04
CA ARG A 24 5.88 2.76 15.37
C ARG A 24 7.11 1.85 15.30
N PHE A 25 6.95 0.60 15.73
CA PHE A 25 8.02 -0.39 15.66
C PHE A 25 8.24 -0.87 14.21
N LEU A 26 7.17 -1.01 13.45
CA LEU A 26 7.24 -1.36 12.03
C LEU A 26 7.95 -0.27 11.21
N TYR A 27 7.74 1.02 11.51
CA TYR A 27 8.49 2.10 10.87
C TYR A 27 9.97 2.08 11.23
N PHE A 28 10.32 1.75 12.47
CA PHE A 28 11.72 1.53 12.84
C PHE A 28 12.35 0.38 12.02
N ILE A 29 11.61 -0.71 11.81
CA ILE A 29 12.04 -1.80 10.93
C ILE A 29 12.15 -1.32 9.48
N SER A 30 11.24 -0.48 9.00
CA SER A 30 11.30 0.15 7.68
C SER A 30 12.58 0.95 7.48
N ASP A 31 12.94 1.79 8.43
CA ASP A 31 14.18 2.56 8.40
C ASP A 31 15.42 1.66 8.31
N LEU A 32 15.42 0.54 9.05
CA LEU A 32 16.49 -0.45 8.96
C LEU A 32 16.52 -1.19 7.62
N LEU A 33 15.36 -1.51 7.03
CA LEU A 33 15.24 -2.17 5.73
C LEU A 33 15.73 -1.31 4.56
N PHE A 34 15.67 0.01 4.70
CA PHE A 34 16.16 0.93 3.69
C PHE A 34 17.63 0.67 3.32
N TYR A 35 18.51 0.46 4.31
CA TYR A 35 19.94 0.32 4.08
C TYR A 35 20.29 -0.91 3.22
N PRO A 36 19.89 -2.13 3.57
CA PRO A 36 20.17 -3.29 2.73
C PRO A 36 19.47 -3.20 1.37
N LEU A 37 18.25 -2.68 1.30
CA LEU A 37 17.50 -2.57 0.04
C LEU A 37 18.16 -1.59 -0.93
N TYR A 38 18.59 -0.43 -0.43
CA TYR A 38 19.17 0.63 -1.25
C TYR A 38 20.65 0.38 -1.59
N TYR A 39 21.46 0.00 -0.62
CA TYR A 39 22.90 -0.08 -0.80
C TYR A 39 23.40 -1.46 -1.22
N CYS A 40 22.83 -2.55 -0.69
CA CYS A 40 23.29 -3.91 -0.93
C CYS A 40 22.56 -4.54 -2.11
N ILE A 41 21.23 -4.70 -2.01
CA ILE A 41 20.40 -5.39 -3.00
C ILE A 41 20.22 -4.54 -4.25
N ARG A 42 20.13 -3.22 -4.09
CA ARG A 42 19.94 -2.25 -5.18
C ARG A 42 18.71 -2.58 -6.05
N TYR A 43 17.63 -3.02 -5.40
CA TYR A 43 16.44 -3.53 -6.07
C TYR A 43 15.90 -2.55 -7.13
N ARG A 44 15.96 -2.94 -8.40
CA ARG A 44 15.50 -2.17 -9.57
C ARG A 44 16.06 -0.74 -9.70
N ARG A 45 17.20 -0.45 -9.06
CA ARG A 45 17.74 0.91 -8.92
C ARG A 45 17.97 1.62 -10.27
N LYS A 46 18.48 0.89 -11.27
CA LYS A 46 18.67 1.46 -12.62
C LYS A 46 17.36 1.91 -13.24
N ILE A 47 16.30 1.09 -13.10
CA ILE A 47 14.98 1.39 -13.67
C ILE A 47 14.38 2.62 -13.00
N ILE A 48 14.42 2.66 -11.65
CA ILE A 48 13.90 3.79 -10.87
C ILE A 48 14.64 5.08 -11.25
N ARG A 49 15.96 5.04 -11.30
CA ARG A 49 16.77 6.21 -11.68
C ARG A 49 16.46 6.71 -13.09
N ASN A 50 16.36 5.82 -14.07
CA ASN A 50 16.00 6.18 -15.43
C ASN A 50 14.59 6.80 -15.50
N ASN A 51 13.62 6.22 -14.79
CA ASN A 51 12.27 6.77 -14.75
C ASN A 51 12.27 8.17 -14.12
N LEU A 52 12.98 8.38 -13.02
CA LEU A 52 13.10 9.68 -12.36
C LEU A 52 13.76 10.71 -13.27
N SER A 53 14.89 10.35 -13.93
CA SER A 53 15.57 11.26 -14.87
C SER A 53 14.71 11.63 -16.07
N ASN A 54 13.88 10.71 -16.56
CA ASN A 54 12.96 10.97 -17.66
C ASN A 54 11.75 11.82 -17.22
N SER A 55 11.30 11.66 -15.96
CA SER A 55 10.16 12.40 -15.41
C SER A 55 10.54 13.81 -14.97
N PHE A 56 11.80 14.04 -14.62
CA PHE A 56 12.33 15.31 -14.13
C PHE A 56 13.61 15.69 -14.88
N PRO A 57 13.51 15.96 -16.20
CA PRO A 57 14.69 16.24 -17.03
C PRO A 57 15.42 17.54 -16.65
N GLU A 58 14.73 18.43 -15.92
CA GLU A 58 15.27 19.70 -15.43
C GLU A 58 16.14 19.56 -14.17
N LYS A 59 16.12 18.37 -13.51
CA LYS A 59 16.83 18.14 -12.24
C LYS A 59 18.24 17.60 -12.47
N ASP A 60 19.16 18.05 -11.64
CA ASP A 60 20.51 17.52 -11.64
C ASP A 60 20.58 16.09 -11.03
N LEU A 61 21.71 15.42 -11.25
CA LEU A 61 21.90 14.05 -10.77
C LEU A 61 21.81 13.95 -9.23
N LYS A 62 22.20 14.99 -8.50
CA LYS A 62 22.15 14.98 -7.02
C LYS A 62 20.71 15.02 -6.54
N GLU A 63 19.88 15.86 -7.14
CA GLU A 63 18.45 15.94 -6.86
C GLU A 63 17.74 14.62 -7.20
N ILE A 64 18.05 14.04 -8.36
CA ILE A 64 17.51 12.71 -8.76
C ILE A 64 17.86 11.63 -7.74
N VAL A 65 19.13 11.59 -7.28
CA VAL A 65 19.54 10.63 -6.25
C VAL A 65 18.84 10.89 -4.91
N GLN A 66 18.56 12.14 -4.56
CA GLN A 66 17.82 12.46 -3.36
C GLN A 66 16.35 11.96 -3.45
N ILE A 67 15.68 12.21 -4.58
CA ILE A 67 14.32 11.70 -4.82
C ILE A 67 14.32 10.16 -4.84
N GLU A 68 15.33 9.53 -5.46
CA GLU A 68 15.49 8.07 -5.43
C GLU A 68 15.56 7.52 -4.00
N LYS A 69 16.33 8.15 -3.12
CA LYS A 69 16.41 7.74 -1.70
C LYS A 69 15.08 7.90 -0.98
N GLN A 70 14.38 9.01 -1.20
CA GLN A 70 13.04 9.24 -0.65
C GLN A 70 12.04 8.18 -1.13
N PHE A 71 12.10 7.81 -2.41
CA PHE A 71 11.30 6.72 -2.96
C PHE A 71 11.57 5.39 -2.25
N TYR A 72 12.84 5.03 -1.99
CA TYR A 72 13.15 3.78 -1.29
C TYR A 72 12.73 3.80 0.18
N SER A 73 12.86 4.93 0.86
CA SER A 73 12.32 5.11 2.21
C SER A 73 10.81 4.88 2.23
N PHE A 74 10.08 5.58 1.35
CA PHE A 74 8.65 5.39 1.17
C PHE A 74 8.28 3.94 0.81
N PHE A 75 9.06 3.29 -0.06
CA PHE A 75 8.81 1.90 -0.46
C PHE A 75 8.96 0.93 0.71
N CYS A 76 9.92 1.16 1.62
CA CYS A 76 10.05 0.38 2.84
C CYS A 76 8.84 0.60 3.78
N ASP A 77 8.38 1.85 3.92
CA ASP A 77 7.18 2.18 4.68
C ASP A 77 5.94 1.49 4.09
N TYR A 78 5.78 1.52 2.77
CA TYR A 78 4.71 0.82 2.06
C TYR A 78 4.69 -0.68 2.39
N ILE A 79 5.85 -1.34 2.41
CA ILE A 79 5.95 -2.77 2.75
C ILE A 79 5.43 -3.05 4.17
N VAL A 80 5.89 -2.29 5.17
CA VAL A 80 5.51 -2.53 6.56
C VAL A 80 4.07 -2.12 6.85
N GLU A 81 3.56 -1.11 6.19
CA GLU A 81 2.16 -0.70 6.27
C GLU A 81 1.22 -1.73 5.64
N THR A 82 1.59 -2.28 4.48
CA THR A 82 0.84 -3.37 3.84
C THR A 82 0.85 -4.61 4.72
N LEU A 83 2.00 -4.94 5.32
CA LEU A 83 2.10 -6.00 6.32
C LEU A 83 1.14 -5.77 7.50
N LYS A 84 1.03 -4.53 7.97
CA LYS A 84 0.14 -4.17 9.09
C LYS A 84 -1.34 -4.42 8.79
N LEU A 85 -1.77 -4.39 7.55
CA LEU A 85 -3.16 -4.67 7.15
C LEU A 85 -3.64 -6.07 7.58
N PHE A 86 -2.74 -7.05 7.76
CA PHE A 86 -3.11 -8.38 8.26
C PHE A 86 -3.67 -8.39 9.69
N SER A 87 -3.28 -7.43 10.53
CA SER A 87 -3.63 -7.42 11.95
C SER A 87 -4.22 -6.10 12.46
N ILE A 88 -4.36 -5.11 11.59
CA ILE A 88 -4.89 -3.80 12.01
C ILE A 88 -6.37 -3.90 12.38
N SER A 89 -6.74 -3.30 13.51
CA SER A 89 -8.16 -3.25 13.88
C SER A 89 -8.93 -2.23 13.04
N LYS A 90 -10.25 -2.49 12.85
CA LYS A 90 -11.15 -1.55 12.16
C LYS A 90 -11.02 -0.12 12.72
N LYS A 91 -11.00 0.04 14.05
CA LYS A 91 -10.86 1.34 14.73
C LYS A 91 -9.55 2.06 14.38
N GLN A 92 -8.44 1.33 14.33
CA GLN A 92 -7.14 1.89 13.96
C GLN A 92 -7.09 2.25 12.48
N LEU A 93 -7.66 1.43 11.62
CA LEU A 93 -7.73 1.64 10.18
C LEU A 93 -8.54 2.92 9.86
N MET A 94 -9.76 3.04 10.39
CA MET A 94 -10.62 4.20 10.19
C MET A 94 -10.03 5.50 10.75
N ARG A 95 -9.21 5.43 11.78
CA ARG A 95 -8.53 6.61 12.34
C ARG A 95 -7.39 7.12 11.46
N ARG A 96 -6.81 6.25 10.61
CA ARG A 96 -5.64 6.56 9.78
C ARG A 96 -5.98 6.86 8.33
N MET A 97 -7.05 6.26 7.82
CA MET A 97 -7.55 6.46 6.48
C MET A 97 -8.92 7.09 6.56
N THR A 98 -9.04 8.30 6.07
CA THR A 98 -10.29 9.07 5.96
C THR A 98 -10.61 9.29 4.49
N PHE A 99 -11.88 9.39 4.19
CA PHE A 99 -12.37 9.67 2.84
C PHE A 99 -13.24 10.92 2.89
N GLU A 100 -12.96 11.87 2.03
CA GLU A 100 -13.73 13.08 1.85
C GLU A 100 -14.69 12.91 0.67
N GLY A 101 -15.84 13.58 0.71
CA GLY A 101 -16.83 13.55 -0.38
C GLY A 101 -17.66 12.28 -0.50
N LEU A 102 -17.59 11.33 0.45
CA LEU A 102 -18.38 10.09 0.38
C LEU A 102 -19.88 10.34 0.44
N ASP A 103 -20.33 11.31 1.24
CA ASP A 103 -21.73 11.64 1.40
C ASP A 103 -22.32 12.17 0.08
N GLU A 104 -21.54 12.96 -0.67
CA GLU A 104 -21.93 13.47 -1.99
C GLU A 104 -22.11 12.31 -3.00
N ILE A 105 -21.23 11.30 -2.95
CA ILE A 105 -21.34 10.11 -3.80
C ILE A 105 -22.61 9.34 -3.46
N VAL A 106 -22.88 9.10 -2.18
CA VAL A 106 -24.07 8.38 -1.71
C VAL A 106 -25.35 9.15 -2.08
N GLU A 107 -25.35 10.46 -1.89
CA GLU A 107 -26.48 11.31 -2.28
C GLU A 107 -26.72 11.28 -3.79
N SER A 108 -25.67 11.38 -4.60
CA SER A 108 -25.76 11.29 -6.06
C SER A 108 -26.32 9.94 -6.52
N MET A 109 -25.88 8.83 -5.89
CA MET A 109 -26.41 7.49 -6.17
C MET A 109 -27.90 7.41 -5.86
N ASN A 110 -28.32 7.90 -4.69
CA ASN A 110 -29.72 7.90 -4.28
C ASN A 110 -30.61 8.76 -5.21
N LYS A 111 -30.15 9.97 -5.57
CA LYS A 111 -30.87 10.86 -6.50
C LYS A 111 -31.06 10.23 -7.89
N LYS A 112 -30.04 9.48 -8.35
CA LYS A 112 -30.06 8.81 -9.67
C LYS A 112 -30.65 7.41 -9.62
N ASN A 113 -31.10 6.94 -8.47
CA ASN A 113 -31.62 5.58 -8.24
C ASN A 113 -30.63 4.51 -8.78
N LYS A 114 -29.35 4.63 -8.42
CA LYS A 114 -28.28 3.71 -8.84
C LYS A 114 -27.80 2.86 -7.68
N ASP A 115 -27.65 1.56 -7.95
CA ASP A 115 -27.24 0.56 -6.95
C ASP A 115 -25.73 0.35 -6.89
N PHE A 116 -24.98 0.89 -7.86
CA PHE A 116 -23.52 0.71 -7.93
C PHE A 116 -22.79 1.97 -8.41
N CYS A 117 -21.54 2.07 -7.98
CA CYS A 117 -20.59 3.09 -8.38
C CYS A 117 -19.24 2.45 -8.69
N PHE A 118 -18.61 2.84 -9.78
CA PHE A 118 -17.25 2.46 -10.11
C PHE A 118 -16.28 3.48 -9.53
N ILE A 119 -15.28 3.00 -8.78
CA ILE A 119 -14.23 3.83 -8.23
C ILE A 119 -12.94 3.52 -8.98
N TYR A 120 -12.38 4.51 -9.65
CA TYR A 120 -11.09 4.43 -10.32
C TYR A 120 -10.01 5.02 -9.41
N LEU A 121 -8.94 4.26 -9.20
CA LEU A 121 -7.84 4.62 -8.33
C LEU A 121 -6.52 4.58 -9.07
N GLY A 122 -5.69 5.58 -8.84
CA GLY A 122 -4.28 5.52 -9.20
C GLY A 122 -3.46 4.79 -8.13
N HIS A 123 -2.37 4.17 -8.54
CA HIS A 123 -1.38 3.61 -7.62
C HIS A 123 -0.54 4.76 -7.01
N TYR A 124 -1.15 5.55 -6.14
CA TYR A 124 -0.53 6.68 -5.47
C TYR A 124 -0.47 6.42 -3.96
N CYS A 125 0.66 6.68 -3.34
CA CYS A 125 0.92 6.37 -1.94
C CYS A 125 0.59 4.90 -1.60
N ASN A 126 0.13 4.63 -0.38
CA ASN A 126 -0.28 3.29 0.01
C ASN A 126 -1.77 3.06 -0.32
N TRP A 127 -2.07 2.86 -1.59
CA TRP A 127 -3.42 2.64 -2.10
C TRP A 127 -4.08 1.35 -1.56
N GLU A 128 -3.32 0.39 -1.00
CA GLU A 128 -3.86 -0.83 -0.38
C GLU A 128 -4.84 -0.52 0.76
N TRP A 129 -4.67 0.63 1.42
CA TRP A 129 -5.53 1.04 2.52
C TRP A 129 -6.96 1.42 2.08
N ILE A 130 -7.21 1.57 0.76
CA ILE A 130 -8.56 1.76 0.23
C ILE A 130 -9.49 0.59 0.56
N ALA A 131 -8.93 -0.59 0.88
CA ALA A 131 -9.69 -1.72 1.39
C ALA A 131 -10.51 -1.40 2.65
N SER A 132 -10.24 -0.25 3.32
CA SER A 132 -11.02 0.27 4.43
C SER A 132 -12.34 0.93 4.02
N LEU A 133 -12.49 1.32 2.75
CA LEU A 133 -13.68 2.04 2.26
C LEU A 133 -15.04 1.40 2.65
N PRO A 134 -15.20 0.04 2.63
CA PRO A 134 -16.45 -0.59 3.07
C PRO A 134 -16.82 -0.34 4.54
N TYR A 135 -15.88 0.11 5.36
CA TYR A 135 -16.19 0.47 6.76
C TYR A 135 -16.82 1.86 6.90
N TRP A 136 -16.69 2.69 5.86
CA TRP A 136 -17.21 4.05 5.82
C TRP A 136 -18.57 4.15 5.14
N ILE A 137 -18.85 3.24 4.22
CA ILE A 137 -20.10 3.21 3.47
C ILE A 137 -20.79 1.86 3.70
N SER A 138 -21.90 1.87 4.42
CA SER A 138 -22.64 0.66 4.80
C SER A 138 -23.30 -0.08 3.62
N LYS A 139 -23.45 0.58 2.45
CA LYS A 139 -24.12 0.06 1.25
C LYS A 139 -23.17 -0.48 0.17
N ILE A 140 -21.84 -0.41 0.37
CA ILE A 140 -20.91 -0.90 -0.66
C ILE A 140 -20.63 -2.38 -0.46
N GLY A 141 -21.07 -3.21 -1.41
CA GLY A 141 -20.62 -4.58 -1.59
C GLY A 141 -19.28 -4.63 -2.33
N ARG A 142 -18.42 -5.61 -2.04
CA ARG A 142 -17.20 -5.87 -2.80
C ARG A 142 -17.58 -6.53 -4.13
N ALA A 143 -17.39 -5.84 -5.24
CA ALA A 143 -17.32 -6.49 -6.54
C ALA A 143 -15.94 -7.15 -6.67
N SER A 144 -15.87 -8.48 -6.54
CA SER A 144 -14.70 -9.26 -6.90
C SER A 144 -14.77 -9.55 -8.39
N CYS A 145 -13.97 -8.88 -9.22
CA CYS A 145 -13.74 -9.31 -10.59
C CYS A 145 -12.97 -10.64 -10.53
N ARG A 146 -13.68 -11.76 -10.68
CA ARG A 146 -13.05 -13.03 -11.04
C ARG A 146 -12.79 -12.98 -12.54
N GLU A 147 -11.58 -12.63 -12.95
CA GLU A 147 -11.13 -13.00 -14.29
C GLU A 147 -11.17 -14.52 -14.39
N ARG A 148 -12.05 -15.02 -15.24
CA ARG A 148 -11.94 -16.38 -15.75
C ARG A 148 -10.94 -16.33 -16.91
N VAL A 149 -9.73 -16.80 -16.66
CA VAL A 149 -8.80 -17.21 -17.71
C VAL A 149 -9.28 -18.55 -18.28
#